data_4924c843f4fe3757bec5fde6c4bf8ee9
#
_entry.id   4924c843f4fe3757bec5fde6c4bf8ee9
#
_cell.length_a   1.000
_cell.length_b   1.000
_cell.length_c   1.000
_cell.angle_alpha   90.00
_cell.angle_beta   90.00
_cell.angle_gamma   90.00
#
_symmetry.space_group_name_H-M   'P 1'
#
loop_
_entity.id
_entity.type
_entity.pdbx_description
1 polymer ?
#
loop_
_entity_poly.entity_id
_entity_poly.type
_entity_poly.pdbx_seq_one_letter_code
_entity_poly.pdbx_strand_id
1 'polypeptide(L)' 'LKDKIHDLKVTNAHFARLADDYHQLNREIHRVEANGVNIDDIAFEDLKKRRLALLDEISRLLHA' A
#
# COMPACT_ATOMS: atom_id res chain seq x y z
N LEU A 1 12.68 5.65 11.22
CA LEU A 1 12.23 5.13 9.93
C LEU A 1 11.70 6.20 8.99
N LYS A 2 11.25 7.35 9.51
CA LYS A 2 10.75 8.43 8.66
C LYS A 2 11.82 8.94 7.71
N ASP A 3 13.04 9.10 8.20
CA ASP A 3 14.16 9.57 7.38
C ASP A 3 14.51 8.55 6.30
N LYS A 4 14.49 7.26 6.64
CA LYS A 4 14.78 6.22 5.67
C LYS A 4 13.69 6.14 4.61
N ILE A 5 12.43 6.29 4.98
CA ILE A 5 11.31 6.31 4.04
C ILE A 5 11.46 7.50 3.09
N HIS A 6 11.77 8.68 3.61
CA HIS A 6 11.97 9.86 2.79
C HIS A 6 13.14 9.68 1.81
N ASP A 7 14.26 9.18 2.31
CA ASP A 7 15.45 8.94 1.49
C ASP A 7 15.16 7.94 0.37
N LEU A 8 14.45 6.86 0.67
CA LEU A 8 14.09 5.88 -0.35
C LEU A 8 13.14 6.44 -1.39
N LYS A 9 12.20 7.30 -1.00
CA LYS A 9 11.29 7.96 -1.96
C LYS A 9 12.04 8.85 -2.92
N VAL A 10 13.09 9.51 -2.45
CA VAL A 10 13.89 10.43 -3.27
C VAL A 10 14.87 9.68 -4.15
N THR A 11 15.49 8.61 -3.64
CA THR A 11 16.59 7.92 -4.31
C THR A 11 16.19 6.65 -5.04
N ASN A 12 14.99 6.11 -4.76
CA ASN A 12 14.54 4.85 -5.32
C ASN A 12 13.13 5.01 -5.90
N ALA A 13 13.05 5.13 -7.23
CA ALA A 13 11.77 5.32 -7.93
C ALA A 13 10.82 4.15 -7.71
N HIS A 14 11.35 2.92 -7.60
CA HIS A 14 10.54 1.73 -7.35
C HIS A 14 9.87 1.81 -5.98
N PHE A 15 10.61 2.23 -4.97
CA PHE A 15 10.05 2.41 -3.62
C PHE A 15 8.98 3.50 -3.61
N ALA A 16 9.22 4.62 -4.31
CA ALA A 16 8.25 5.72 -4.38
C ALA A 16 6.93 5.23 -5.00
N ARG A 17 7.02 4.43 -6.06
CA ARG A 17 5.84 3.86 -6.71
C ARG A 17 5.09 2.91 -5.79
N LEU A 18 5.81 2.04 -5.08
CA LEU A 18 5.20 1.12 -4.12
C LEU A 18 4.47 1.87 -3.02
N ALA A 19 5.07 2.94 -2.51
CA ALA A 19 4.46 3.76 -1.48
C ALA A 19 3.19 4.44 -1.98
N ASP A 20 3.20 4.97 -3.19
CA ASP A 20 2.03 5.59 -3.80
C ASP A 20 0.90 4.58 -4.01
N ASP A 21 1.24 3.41 -4.54
CA ASP A 21 0.27 2.32 -4.76
C ASP A 21 -0.35 1.88 -3.44
N TYR A 22 0.47 1.76 -2.40
CA TYR A 22 0.00 1.40 -1.07
C TYR A 22 -0.98 2.45 -0.53
N HIS A 23 -0.66 3.73 -0.67
CA HIS A 23 -1.53 4.81 -0.23
C HIS A 23 -2.87 4.81 -0.95
N GLN A 24 -2.85 4.64 -2.26
CA GLN A 24 -4.07 4.60 -3.06
C GLN A 24 -4.95 3.42 -2.67
N LEU A 25 -4.34 2.25 -2.53
CA LEU A 25 -5.05 1.04 -2.17
C LEU A 25 -5.63 1.12 -0.75
N ASN A 26 -4.86 1.67 0.17
CA ASN A 26 -5.30 1.85 1.55
C ASN A 26 -6.50 2.81 1.63
N ARG A 27 -6.48 3.88 0.84
CA ARG A 27 -7.61 4.82 0.76
C ARG A 27 -8.85 4.15 0.19
N GLU A 28 -8.68 3.32 -0.83
CA GLU A 28 -9.79 2.61 -1.45
C GLU A 28 -10.43 1.63 -0.47
N ILE A 29 -9.62 0.86 0.25
CA ILE A 29 -10.10 -0.07 1.25
C ILE A 29 -10.85 0.69 2.36
N HIS A 30 -10.28 1.79 2.83
CA HIS A 30 -10.89 2.61 3.87
C HIS A 30 -12.24 3.16 3.41
N ARG A 31 -12.34 3.61 2.17
CA ARG A 31 -13.58 4.12 1.61
C ARG A 31 -14.66 3.05 1.58
N VAL A 32 -14.31 1.84 1.19
CA VAL A 32 -15.25 0.71 1.19
C VAL A 32 -15.75 0.43 2.60
N GLU A 33 -14.85 0.39 3.57
CA GLU A 33 -15.20 0.11 4.97
C GLU A 33 -16.03 1.22 5.59
N ALA A 34 -15.65 2.48 5.34
CA ALA A 34 -16.28 3.62 5.98
C ALA A 34 -17.65 3.97 5.38
N ASN A 35 -17.80 3.82 4.07
CA ASN A 35 -19.01 4.26 3.35
C ASN A 35 -19.98 3.12 3.03
N GLY A 36 -19.63 1.89 3.41
CA GLY A 36 -20.46 0.74 3.11
C GLY A 36 -20.69 0.52 1.62
N VAL A 37 -19.69 0.83 0.81
CA VAL A 37 -19.76 0.62 -0.64
C VAL A 37 -20.00 -0.86 -0.93
N ASN A 38 -20.97 -1.14 -1.80
CA ASN A 38 -21.33 -2.50 -2.13
C ASN A 38 -20.24 -3.08 -3.04
N ILE A 39 -19.42 -3.95 -2.49
CA ILE A 39 -18.34 -4.62 -3.21
C ILE A 39 -18.42 -6.11 -2.93
N ASP A 40 -18.12 -6.93 -3.93
CA ASP A 40 -18.04 -8.36 -3.78
C ASP A 40 -16.96 -8.75 -2.77
N ASP A 41 -17.27 -9.73 -1.92
CA ASP A 41 -16.34 -10.21 -0.88
C ASP A 41 -15.01 -10.66 -1.46
N ILE A 42 -15.04 -11.36 -2.59
CA ILE A 42 -13.83 -11.82 -3.27
C ILE A 42 -12.98 -10.63 -3.73
N ALA A 43 -13.63 -9.63 -4.32
CA ALA A 43 -12.94 -8.43 -4.77
C ALA A 43 -12.34 -7.65 -3.58
N PHE A 44 -13.06 -7.58 -2.47
CA PHE A 44 -12.56 -6.91 -1.27
C PHE A 44 -11.36 -7.64 -0.67
N GLU A 45 -11.42 -8.96 -0.63
CA GLU A 45 -10.28 -9.76 -0.18
C GLU A 45 -9.06 -9.57 -1.08
N ASP A 46 -9.27 -9.44 -2.39
CA ASP A 46 -8.18 -9.16 -3.33
C ASP A 46 -7.50 -7.83 -3.02
N LEU A 47 -8.27 -6.79 -2.72
CA LEU A 47 -7.72 -5.49 -2.34
C LEU A 47 -6.84 -5.61 -1.10
N LYS A 48 -7.30 -6.35 -0.10
CA LYS A 48 -6.53 -6.55 1.13
C LYS A 48 -5.27 -7.37 0.89
N LYS A 49 -5.34 -8.37 0.03
CA LYS A 49 -4.16 -9.16 -0.35
C LYS A 49 -3.12 -8.33 -1.07
N ARG A 50 -3.55 -7.44 -1.97
CA ARG A 50 -2.65 -6.52 -2.66
C ARG A 50 -1.97 -5.58 -1.67
N ARG A 51 -2.74 -5.08 -0.70
CA ARG A 51 -2.19 -4.20 0.33
C ARG A 51 -1.09 -4.92 1.12
N LEU A 52 -1.33 -6.16 1.50
CA LEU A 52 -0.35 -6.95 2.23
C LEU A 52 0.91 -7.20 1.40
N ALA A 53 0.73 -7.54 0.12
CA ALA A 53 1.87 -7.77 -0.78
C ALA A 53 2.71 -6.51 -0.95
N LEU A 54 2.07 -5.35 -1.09
CA LEU A 54 2.77 -4.07 -1.20
C LEU A 54 3.52 -3.75 0.09
N LEU A 55 2.90 -4.00 1.23
CA LEU A 55 3.52 -3.77 2.53
C LEU A 55 4.74 -4.67 2.74
N ASP A 56 4.65 -5.93 2.33
CA ASP A 56 5.77 -6.85 2.42
C ASP A 56 6.96 -6.40 1.55
N GLU A 57 6.67 -5.93 0.35
CA GLU A 57 7.70 -5.41 -0.56
C GLU A 57 8.36 -4.16 0.01
N ILE A 58 7.55 -3.22 0.50
CA ILE A 58 8.03 -2.00 1.14
C ILE A 58 8.90 -2.35 2.35
N SER A 59 8.45 -3.29 3.16
CA SER A 59 9.17 -3.73 4.35
C SER A 59 10.53 -4.33 3.99
N ARG A 60 10.59 -5.12 2.94
CA ARG A 60 11.87 -5.69 2.47
C ARG A 60 12.85 -4.61 2.06
N LEU A 61 12.39 -3.59 1.37
CA LEU A 61 13.24 -2.48 0.96
C LEU A 61 13.73 -1.66 2.15
N LEU A 62 12.87 -1.50 3.17
CA LEU A 62 13.23 -0.76 4.39
C LEU A 62 14.28 -1.50 5.22
N HIS A 63 14.27 -2.82 5.19
CA HIS A 63 15.16 -3.64 6.01
C HIS A 63 16.31 -4.27 5.23
N ALA A 64 16.46 -3.88 3.98
CA ALA A 64 17.53 -4.37 3.11
C ALA A 64 18.90 -3.80 3.49
#